data_75a36a1366edaa4ec7e7f32bfbf2e4d1
#
_entry.id   75a36a1366edaa4ec7e7f32bfbf2e4d1
#
_cell.length_a   1.000
_cell.length_b   1.000
_cell.length_c   1.000
_cell.angle_alpha   90.00
_cell.angle_beta   90.00
_cell.angle_gamma   90.00
#
_symmetry.space_group_name_H-M   'P 1'
#
loop_
_entity.id
_entity.type
_entity.pdbx_description
1 polymer ?
#
loop_
_entity_poly.entity_id
_entity_poly.type
_entity_poly.pdbx_seq_one_letter_code
_entity_poly.pdbx_strand_id
1 'polypeptide(L)'
;MILVVADDLLFRSKISTAAKAAGVVVKAATTPEAAIERARADRPTLVLVDLDAGRPQPFEVLRQMAADPELRALPTLGFVSHVHADLVQQARALGIGSVMARGAFAAALPEILAPHATPPAAQP
;
A
#
# COMPACT_ATOMS: atom_id res chain seq x y z
N MET A 1 -1.24 11.22 0.22
CA MET A 1 -0.13 10.43 0.80
C MET A 1 -0.44 8.96 0.61
N ILE A 2 0.58 8.17 0.32
CA ILE A 2 0.46 6.71 0.16
C ILE A 2 1.17 6.05 1.33
N LEU A 3 0.51 5.07 1.95
CA LEU A 3 1.09 4.25 2.99
C LEU A 3 1.60 2.94 2.37
N VAL A 4 2.84 2.58 2.67
CA VAL A 4 3.46 1.33 2.19
C VAL A 4 3.65 0.38 3.35
N VAL A 5 2.99 -0.76 3.32
CA VAL A 5 3.12 -1.82 4.32
C VAL A 5 4.06 -2.87 3.77
N ALA A 6 5.34 -2.73 4.10
CA ALA A 6 6.40 -3.58 3.56
C ALA A 6 7.65 -3.47 4.43
N ASP A 7 8.49 -4.52 4.42
CA ASP A 7 9.77 -4.51 5.13
C ASP A 7 10.98 -4.74 4.23
N ASP A 8 10.78 -5.00 2.94
CA ASP A 8 11.86 -5.13 1.96
C ASP A 8 12.43 -3.75 1.65
N LEU A 9 13.65 -3.50 2.10
CA LEU A 9 14.28 -2.20 2.01
C LEU A 9 14.53 -1.77 0.57
N LEU A 10 14.94 -2.70 -0.29
CA LEU A 10 15.21 -2.38 -1.70
C LEU A 10 13.92 -2.02 -2.43
N PHE A 11 12.85 -2.75 -2.19
CA PHE A 11 11.58 -2.48 -2.86
C PHE A 11 10.93 -1.19 -2.34
N ARG A 12 11.02 -0.93 -1.03
CA ARG A 12 10.57 0.35 -0.46
C ARG A 12 11.33 1.52 -1.07
N SER A 13 12.63 1.36 -1.28
CA SER A 13 13.45 2.37 -1.92
C SER A 13 13.02 2.64 -3.37
N LYS A 14 12.68 1.58 -4.10
CA LYS A 14 12.16 1.70 -5.46
C LYS A 14 10.85 2.50 -5.49
N ILE A 15 9.95 2.20 -4.57
CA ILE A 15 8.68 2.92 -4.45
C ILE A 15 8.94 4.39 -4.10
N SER A 16 9.82 4.64 -3.14
CA SER A 16 10.15 6.01 -2.72
C SER A 16 10.75 6.83 -3.85
N THR A 17 11.63 6.24 -4.65
CA THR A 17 12.23 6.92 -5.79
C THR A 17 11.17 7.29 -6.83
N ALA A 18 10.29 6.35 -7.16
CA ALA A 18 9.20 6.59 -8.10
C ALA A 18 8.24 7.65 -7.57
N ALA A 19 7.94 7.61 -6.26
CA ALA A 19 7.04 8.58 -5.63
C ALA A 19 7.62 9.98 -5.68
N LYS A 20 8.90 10.12 -5.41
CA LYS A 20 9.58 11.42 -5.47
C LYS A 20 9.50 12.01 -6.87
N ALA A 21 9.72 11.19 -7.90
CA ALA A 21 9.61 11.63 -9.28
C ALA A 21 8.18 12.03 -9.66
N ALA A 22 7.18 11.42 -9.03
CA ALA A 22 5.76 11.69 -9.30
C ALA A 22 5.18 12.79 -8.42
N GLY A 23 5.94 13.34 -7.46
CA GLY A 23 5.43 14.35 -6.55
C GLY A 23 4.48 13.77 -5.48
N VAL A 24 4.70 12.53 -5.07
CA VAL A 24 3.84 11.82 -4.11
C VAL A 24 4.58 11.62 -2.80
N VAL A 25 3.91 11.92 -1.69
CA VAL A 25 4.45 11.62 -0.36
C VAL A 25 4.14 10.18 -0.01
N VAL A 26 5.18 9.42 0.37
CA VAL A 26 5.07 8.01 0.75
C VAL A 26 5.63 7.84 2.15
N LYS A 27 4.93 7.09 2.98
CA LYS A 27 5.40 6.69 4.31
C LYS A 27 5.29 5.18 4.42
N ALA A 28 6.25 4.56 5.10
CA ALA A 28 6.32 3.11 5.24
C ALA A 28 6.00 2.68 6.67
N ALA A 29 5.38 1.52 6.81
CA ALA A 29 5.14 0.88 8.09
C ALA A 29 5.63 -0.56 8.02
N THR A 30 6.35 -1.01 9.06
CA THR A 30 6.95 -2.33 9.12
C THR A 30 6.32 -3.23 10.18
N THR A 31 5.31 -2.76 10.89
CA THR A 31 4.55 -3.54 11.87
C THR A 31 3.06 -3.28 11.69
N PRO A 32 2.19 -4.20 12.12
CA PRO A 32 0.75 -3.96 12.04
C PRO A 32 0.32 -2.73 12.82
N GLU A 33 0.90 -2.54 14.02
CA GLU A 33 0.55 -1.41 14.88
C GLU A 33 0.89 -0.09 14.21
N ALA A 34 2.08 0.01 13.62
CA ALA A 34 2.51 1.21 12.91
C ALA A 34 1.64 1.47 11.70
N ALA A 35 1.28 0.42 10.96
CA ALA A 35 0.43 0.55 9.77
C ALA A 35 -0.95 1.11 10.14
N ILE A 36 -1.58 0.56 11.15
CA ILE A 36 -2.92 0.98 11.58
C ILE A 36 -2.88 2.40 12.15
N GLU A 37 -1.89 2.69 12.99
CA GLU A 37 -1.73 4.02 13.57
C GLU A 37 -1.54 5.08 12.48
N ARG A 38 -0.67 4.79 11.51
CA ARG A 38 -0.42 5.72 10.41
C ARG A 38 -1.64 5.90 9.52
N ALA A 39 -2.36 4.82 9.25
CA ALA A 39 -3.58 4.88 8.45
C ALA A 39 -4.64 5.77 9.10
N ARG A 40 -4.79 5.68 10.43
CA ARG A 40 -5.73 6.53 11.16
C ARG A 40 -5.30 7.99 11.18
N ALA A 41 -4.01 8.23 11.42
CA ALA A 41 -3.50 9.59 11.59
C ALA A 41 -3.49 10.35 10.26
N ASP A 42 -3.04 9.72 9.20
CA ASP A 42 -2.75 10.40 7.94
C ASP A 42 -3.81 10.19 6.85
N ARG A 43 -4.72 9.24 7.03
CA ARG A 43 -5.79 8.94 6.07
C ARG A 43 -5.26 8.85 4.65
N PRO A 44 -4.40 7.88 4.35
CA PRO A 44 -3.76 7.78 3.03
C PRO A 44 -4.80 7.62 1.91
N THR A 45 -4.45 8.09 0.73
CA THR A 45 -5.30 7.93 -0.46
C THR A 45 -5.14 6.54 -1.08
N LEU A 46 -4.09 5.83 -0.70
CA LEU A 46 -3.83 4.46 -1.15
C LEU A 46 -2.93 3.76 -0.14
N VAL A 47 -3.21 2.51 0.13
CA VAL A 47 -2.36 1.65 0.96
C VAL A 47 -1.79 0.55 0.07
N LEU A 48 -0.47 0.53 -0.10
CA LEU A 48 0.25 -0.50 -0.83
C LEU A 48 0.70 -1.56 0.15
N VAL A 49 0.39 -2.83 -0.13
CA VAL A 49 0.62 -3.92 0.81
C VAL A 49 1.46 -5.01 0.15
N ASP A 50 2.65 -5.24 0.69
CA ASP A 50 3.49 -6.36 0.29
C ASP A 50 2.97 -7.63 0.96
N LEU A 51 2.30 -8.47 0.18
CA LEU A 51 1.70 -9.69 0.73
C LEU A 51 2.73 -10.77 1.08
N ASP A 52 3.98 -10.62 0.62
CA ASP A 52 5.08 -11.51 0.99
C ASP A 52 5.81 -11.06 2.26
N ALA A 53 5.52 -9.87 2.77
CA ALA A 53 6.25 -9.32 3.90
C ALA A 53 6.02 -10.14 5.17
N GLY A 54 7.05 -10.25 6.00
CA GLY A 54 6.97 -11.00 7.27
C GLY A 54 6.56 -10.12 8.43
N ARG A 55 7.40 -9.15 8.78
CA ARG A 55 7.20 -8.33 9.98
C ARG A 55 5.94 -7.47 9.98
N PRO A 56 5.55 -6.88 8.85
CA PRO A 56 4.31 -6.10 8.82
C PRO A 56 3.05 -6.93 8.96
N GLN A 57 3.14 -8.26 8.80
CA GLN A 57 1.99 -9.16 8.86
C GLN A 57 0.83 -8.62 8.02
N PRO A 58 0.96 -8.62 6.69
CA PRO A 58 0.05 -7.88 5.80
C PRO A 58 -1.40 -8.33 5.91
N PHE A 59 -1.66 -9.63 6.12
CA PHE A 59 -3.03 -10.11 6.27
C PHE A 59 -3.65 -9.66 7.58
N GLU A 60 -2.84 -9.51 8.65
CA GLU A 60 -3.31 -8.94 9.91
C GLU A 60 -3.67 -7.47 9.75
N VAL A 61 -2.86 -6.71 9.00
CA VAL A 61 -3.17 -5.31 8.70
C VAL A 61 -4.49 -5.21 7.95
N LEU A 62 -4.67 -6.03 6.92
CA LEU A 62 -5.91 -6.04 6.14
C LEU A 62 -7.11 -6.40 7.01
N ARG A 63 -6.95 -7.39 7.91
CA ARG A 63 -8.02 -7.81 8.82
C ARG A 63 -8.43 -6.68 9.74
N GLN A 64 -7.46 -5.98 10.32
CA GLN A 64 -7.74 -4.85 11.21
C GLN A 64 -8.39 -3.70 10.46
N MET A 65 -7.95 -3.41 9.24
CA MET A 65 -8.57 -2.36 8.42
C MET A 65 -10.02 -2.72 8.09
N ALA A 66 -10.28 -3.97 7.73
CA ALA A 66 -11.63 -4.42 7.38
C ALA A 66 -12.59 -4.32 8.57
N ALA A 67 -12.08 -4.51 9.79
CA ALA A 67 -12.86 -4.44 11.00
C ALA A 67 -13.11 -3.01 11.49
N ASP A 68 -12.42 -2.03 10.95
CA ASP A 68 -12.50 -0.64 11.39
C ASP A 68 -13.32 0.19 10.39
N PRO A 69 -14.46 0.75 10.80
CA PRO A 69 -15.31 1.53 9.89
C PRO A 69 -14.59 2.72 9.26
N GLU A 70 -13.58 3.28 9.93
CA GLU A 70 -12.83 4.43 9.41
C GLU A 70 -11.77 4.02 8.39
N LEU A 71 -11.28 2.76 8.45
CA LEU A 71 -10.19 2.31 7.61
C LEU A 71 -10.63 1.44 6.44
N ARG A 72 -11.75 0.74 6.55
CA ARG A 72 -12.16 -0.21 5.52
C ARG A 72 -12.48 0.43 4.17
N ALA A 73 -12.72 1.73 4.15
CA ALA A 73 -12.99 2.45 2.91
C ALA A 73 -11.71 2.93 2.20
N LEU A 74 -10.54 2.82 2.85
CA LEU A 74 -9.28 3.23 2.24
C LEU A 74 -8.92 2.30 1.08
N PRO A 75 -8.58 2.85 -0.11
CA PRO A 75 -8.17 2.00 -1.23
C PRO A 75 -6.90 1.21 -0.90
N THR A 76 -6.85 -0.05 -1.29
CA THR A 76 -5.72 -0.93 -1.05
C THR A 76 -5.30 -1.63 -2.33
N LEU A 77 -3.98 -1.81 -2.50
CA LEU A 77 -3.41 -2.55 -3.62
C LEU A 77 -2.31 -3.45 -3.06
N GLY A 78 -2.47 -4.75 -3.25
CA GLY A 78 -1.47 -5.72 -2.82
C GLY A 78 -0.55 -6.11 -3.97
N PHE A 79 0.69 -6.47 -3.63
CA PHE A 79 1.61 -7.06 -4.59
C PHE A 79 2.31 -8.25 -3.96
N VAL A 80 2.70 -9.19 -4.79
CA VAL A 80 3.24 -10.46 -4.34
C VAL A 80 4.12 -11.07 -5.42
N SER A 81 5.14 -11.87 -5.02
CA SER A 81 6.06 -12.49 -5.99
C SER A 81 5.34 -13.45 -6.93
N HIS A 82 4.44 -14.27 -6.37
CA HIS A 82 3.68 -15.25 -7.14
C HIS A 82 2.20 -15.09 -6.82
N VAL A 83 1.43 -14.73 -7.85
CA VAL A 83 -0.02 -14.60 -7.71
C VAL A 83 -0.66 -15.98 -7.91
N HIS A 84 -1.41 -16.44 -6.91
CA HIS A 84 -2.19 -17.67 -7.04
C HIS A 84 -3.56 -17.49 -6.37
N ALA A 85 -4.50 -18.34 -6.80
CA ALA A 85 -5.92 -18.15 -6.49
C ALA A 85 -6.23 -18.08 -5.00
N ASP A 86 -5.61 -18.95 -4.20
CA ASP A 86 -5.88 -19.01 -2.75
C ASP A 86 -5.48 -17.71 -2.06
N LEU A 87 -4.31 -17.17 -2.39
CA LEU A 87 -3.81 -15.94 -1.83
C LEU A 87 -4.70 -14.76 -2.21
N VAL A 88 -5.10 -14.70 -3.48
CA VAL A 88 -5.99 -13.63 -3.97
C VAL A 88 -7.33 -13.69 -3.25
N GLN A 89 -7.90 -14.89 -3.07
CA GLN A 89 -9.15 -15.05 -2.34
C GLN A 89 -9.04 -14.60 -0.90
N GLN A 90 -7.96 -14.97 -0.21
CA GLN A 90 -7.73 -14.54 1.17
C GLN A 90 -7.68 -13.01 1.27
N ALA A 91 -6.92 -12.38 0.39
CA ALA A 91 -6.77 -10.94 0.38
C ALA A 91 -8.10 -10.24 0.09
N ARG A 92 -8.86 -10.74 -0.90
CA ARG A 92 -10.17 -10.18 -1.24
C ARG A 92 -11.18 -10.33 -0.13
N ALA A 93 -11.16 -11.46 0.56
CA ALA A 93 -12.06 -11.69 1.70
C ALA A 93 -11.79 -10.67 2.82
N LEU A 94 -10.59 -10.13 2.90
CA LEU A 94 -10.22 -9.11 3.86
C LEU A 94 -10.36 -7.68 3.30
N GLY A 95 -10.93 -7.53 2.11
CA GLY A 95 -11.28 -6.22 1.57
C GLY A 95 -10.23 -5.55 0.70
N ILE A 96 -9.18 -6.28 0.27
CA ILE A 96 -8.19 -5.68 -0.63
C ILE A 96 -8.83 -5.32 -1.97
N GLY A 97 -8.44 -4.19 -2.53
CA GLY A 97 -8.99 -3.72 -3.80
C GLY A 97 -8.51 -4.55 -4.98
N SER A 98 -7.20 -4.79 -5.07
CA SER A 98 -6.63 -5.63 -6.12
C SER A 98 -5.28 -6.18 -5.69
N VAL A 99 -4.82 -7.21 -6.41
CA VAL A 99 -3.53 -7.86 -6.16
C VAL A 99 -2.79 -7.96 -7.50
N MET A 100 -1.53 -7.56 -7.51
CA MET A 100 -0.68 -7.61 -8.71
C MET A 100 0.56 -8.45 -8.43
N ALA A 101 1.11 -9.06 -9.49
CA ALA A 101 2.44 -9.63 -9.41
C ALA A 101 3.46 -8.51 -9.21
N ARG A 102 4.52 -8.76 -8.45
CA ARG A 102 5.51 -7.75 -8.07
C ARG A 102 6.13 -7.07 -9.29
N GLY A 103 6.46 -7.84 -10.35
CA GLY A 103 7.03 -7.27 -11.56
C GLY A 103 6.07 -6.34 -12.29
N ALA A 104 4.82 -6.74 -12.40
CA ALA A 104 3.79 -5.91 -13.03
C ALA A 104 3.54 -4.64 -12.21
N PHE A 105 3.51 -4.77 -10.89
CA PHE A 105 3.37 -3.63 -9.99
C PHE A 105 4.53 -2.64 -10.18
N ALA A 106 5.76 -3.14 -10.19
CA ALA A 106 6.93 -2.28 -10.37
C ALA A 106 6.90 -1.55 -11.71
N ALA A 107 6.49 -2.23 -12.77
CA ALA A 107 6.39 -1.63 -14.10
C ALA A 107 5.29 -0.57 -14.17
N ALA A 108 4.23 -0.71 -13.39
CA ALA A 108 3.09 0.20 -13.39
C ALA A 108 3.20 1.31 -12.33
N LEU A 109 4.30 1.37 -11.58
CA LEU A 109 4.44 2.35 -10.48
C LEU A 109 4.12 3.79 -10.90
N PRO A 110 4.64 4.31 -12.02
CA PRO A 110 4.31 5.69 -12.38
C PRO A 110 2.81 5.94 -12.52
N GLU A 111 2.10 5.02 -13.15
CA GLU A 111 0.65 5.13 -13.36
C GLU A 111 -0.13 4.97 -12.07
N ILE A 112 0.35 4.08 -11.17
CA ILE A 112 -0.28 3.87 -9.87
C ILE A 112 -0.14 5.11 -8.99
N LEU A 113 1.03 5.74 -9.02
CA LEU A 113 1.34 6.86 -8.15
C LEU A 113 0.77 8.19 -8.64
N ALA A 114 0.69 8.39 -9.95
CA ALA A 114 0.31 9.68 -10.53
C ALA A 114 -0.99 10.29 -9.97
N PRO A 115 -2.07 9.52 -9.77
CA PRO A 115 -3.32 10.10 -9.23
C PRO A 115 -3.19 10.61 -7.80
N HIS A 116 -2.12 10.25 -7.11
CA HIS A 116 -1.92 10.60 -5.70
C HIS A 116 -0.92 11.73 -5.51
N ALA A 117 -0.49 12.37 -6.60
CA ALA A 117 0.42 13.50 -6.55
C ALA A 117 -0.22 14.69 -5.83
N THR A 118 0.58 15.42 -5.06
CA THR A 118 0.12 16.66 -4.42
C THR A 118 -0.08 17.72 -5.50
N PRO A 119 -1.27 18.32 -5.62
CA PRO A 119 -1.52 19.32 -6.65
C PRO A 119 -0.63 20.55 -6.50
N PRO A 120 0.08 20.98 -7.55
CA PRO A 120 0.87 22.22 -7.50
C PRO A 120 -0.02 23.44 -7.24
N ALA A 121 -1.27 23.38 -7.62
CA ALA A 121 -2.23 24.45 -7.42
C ALA A 121 -2.50 24.78 -5.95
N ALA A 122 -2.08 23.91 -5.03
CA ALA A 122 -2.10 24.20 -3.61
C ALA A 122 -1.13 25.33 -3.24
N GLN A 123 -0.24 25.69 -4.14
CA GLN A 123 0.66 26.81 -3.99
C GLN A 123 -0.06 28.09 -4.36
N PRO A 124 -0.03 29.10 -3.50
CA PRO A 124 -0.60 30.41 -3.87
C PRO A 124 0.18 31.07 -5.00
#